data_17bd5cc1ae94a2ea267f88dc7a49fc2e
#
_entry.id   17bd5cc1ae94a2ea267f88dc7a49fc2e
#
_cell.length_a   1.000
_cell.length_b   1.000
_cell.length_c   1.000
_cell.angle_alpha   90.00
_cell.angle_beta   90.00
_cell.angle_gamma   90.00
#
_symmetry.space_group_name_H-M   'P 1'
#
loop_
_entity.id
_entity.type
_entity.pdbx_description
1 polymer ?
#
loop_
_entity_poly.entity_id
_entity_poly.type
_entity_poly.pdbx_seq_one_letter_code
_entity_poly.pdbx_strand_id
1 'polypeptide(L)'
;MVPEGLARFWCEVLDFTELDREAEGCVEIGPREGSDGSQPTIFLIRDDLPKTGPARLHIDVNPTDRDQDAELERLLAAGARLVDIGQPAGASWHVLADPEGNEFCLLKHRLDPL
;
A
#
# COMPACT_ATOMS: atom_id res chain seq x y z
N MET A 1 10.91 11.71 -1.18
CA MET A 1 10.46 10.31 -1.10
C MET A 1 11.65 9.37 -1.18
N VAL A 2 11.65 8.32 -0.38
CA VAL A 2 12.71 7.30 -0.37
C VAL A 2 12.10 6.00 -0.93
N PRO A 3 12.30 5.69 -2.21
CA PRO A 3 11.61 4.55 -2.85
C PRO A 3 11.88 3.21 -2.18
N GLU A 4 13.07 2.98 -1.66
CA GLU A 4 13.42 1.73 -0.99
C GLU A 4 12.59 1.48 0.27
N GLY A 5 12.40 2.52 1.09
CA GLY A 5 11.58 2.41 2.31
C GLY A 5 10.11 2.19 1.98
N LEU A 6 9.63 2.89 0.97
CA LEU A 6 8.26 2.74 0.51
C LEU A 6 8.04 1.37 -0.14
N ALA A 7 9.02 0.87 -0.89
CA ALA A 7 8.96 -0.47 -1.46
C ALA A 7 8.87 -1.55 -0.39
N ARG A 8 9.65 -1.44 0.69
CA ARG A 8 9.56 -2.39 1.81
C ARG A 8 8.17 -2.38 2.43
N PHE A 9 7.59 -1.20 2.63
CA PHE A 9 6.25 -1.09 3.20
C PHE A 9 5.22 -1.81 2.31
N TRP A 10 5.18 -1.48 1.02
CA TRP A 10 4.18 -2.05 0.12
C TRP A 10 4.41 -3.53 -0.17
N CYS A 11 5.65 -4.00 -0.18
CA CYS A 11 5.93 -5.44 -0.24
C CYS A 11 5.37 -6.17 0.98
N GLU A 12 5.48 -5.57 2.17
CA GLU A 12 4.90 -6.14 3.38
C GLU A 12 3.38 -6.15 3.32
N VAL A 13 2.76 -5.06 2.86
CA VAL A 13 1.30 -4.96 2.77
C VAL A 13 0.71 -5.96 1.79
N LEU A 14 1.32 -6.07 0.60
CA LEU A 14 0.75 -6.81 -0.53
C LEU A 14 1.34 -8.20 -0.70
N ASP A 15 2.30 -8.59 0.12
CA ASP A 15 3.10 -9.81 -0.08
C ASP A 15 3.77 -9.82 -1.45
N PHE A 16 4.28 -8.67 -1.84
CA PHE A 16 5.02 -8.47 -3.08
C PHE A 16 6.51 -8.60 -2.83
N THR A 17 7.27 -8.68 -3.92
CA THR A 17 8.72 -8.67 -3.89
C THR A 17 9.25 -7.64 -4.89
N GLU A 18 10.49 -7.22 -4.70
CA GLU A 18 11.15 -6.35 -5.65
C GLU A 18 11.44 -7.13 -6.92
N LEU A 19 10.94 -6.64 -8.05
CA LEU A 19 11.13 -7.26 -9.37
C LEU A 19 12.31 -6.66 -10.11
N ASP A 20 12.48 -5.34 -10.04
CA ASP A 20 13.54 -4.64 -10.74
C ASP A 20 13.88 -3.35 -9.99
N ARG A 21 15.13 -2.97 -10.11
CA ARG A 21 15.62 -1.69 -9.59
C ARG A 21 16.41 -1.02 -10.71
N GLU A 22 15.71 -0.19 -11.45
CA GLU A 22 16.38 0.65 -12.43
C GLU A 22 17.18 1.73 -11.71
N ALA A 23 17.96 2.46 -12.46
CA ALA A 23 18.82 3.55 -11.96
C ALA A 23 18.17 4.33 -10.82
N GLU A 24 18.98 5.07 -10.09
CA GLU A 24 18.64 5.80 -8.87
C GLU A 24 17.20 6.29 -8.79
N GLY A 25 16.47 5.83 -7.79
CA GLY A 25 15.17 6.37 -7.46
C GLY A 25 13.99 5.69 -8.09
N CYS A 26 14.16 4.49 -8.66
CA CYS A 26 13.04 3.74 -9.22
C CYS A 26 13.09 2.28 -8.81
N VAL A 27 12.01 1.78 -8.20
CA VAL A 27 11.89 0.38 -7.78
C VAL A 27 10.57 -0.17 -8.27
N GLU A 28 10.60 -1.29 -8.95
CA GLU A 28 9.38 -2.02 -9.33
C GLU A 28 9.15 -3.16 -8.37
N ILE A 29 7.92 -3.26 -7.84
CA ILE A 29 7.50 -4.38 -6.99
C ILE A 29 6.30 -5.08 -7.62
N GLY A 30 6.15 -6.35 -7.30
CA GLY A 30 5.04 -7.15 -7.83
C GLY A 30 4.95 -8.51 -7.15
N PRO A 31 4.07 -9.38 -7.68
CA PRO A 31 3.86 -10.71 -7.10
C PRO A 31 5.15 -11.52 -7.02
N ARG A 32 5.24 -12.39 -6.00
CA ARG A 32 6.46 -13.18 -5.75
C ARG A 32 6.80 -14.11 -6.89
N GLU A 33 5.81 -14.59 -7.64
CA GLU A 33 6.03 -15.45 -8.81
C GLU A 33 6.51 -14.65 -10.03
N GLY A 34 6.74 -13.35 -9.86
CA GLY A 34 7.07 -12.48 -10.95
C GLY A 34 5.82 -11.97 -11.66
N SER A 35 6.02 -11.17 -12.69
CA SER A 35 4.90 -10.59 -13.44
C SER A 35 4.85 -11.23 -14.82
N ASP A 36 3.78 -11.97 -15.07
CA ASP A 36 3.45 -12.48 -16.40
C ASP A 36 2.43 -11.60 -17.12
N GLY A 37 2.06 -10.48 -16.50
CA GLY A 37 1.05 -9.57 -17.01
C GLY A 37 -0.36 -9.82 -16.52
N SER A 38 -0.58 -10.88 -15.72
CA SER A 38 -1.91 -11.18 -15.19
C SER A 38 -2.29 -10.29 -14.02
N GLN A 39 -1.31 -9.73 -13.32
CA GLN A 39 -1.51 -8.82 -12.21
C GLN A 39 -0.70 -7.54 -12.44
N PRO A 40 -1.19 -6.40 -11.99
CA PRO A 40 -0.42 -5.16 -12.09
C PRO A 40 0.82 -5.20 -11.18
N THR A 41 1.85 -4.50 -11.59
CA THR A 41 3.00 -4.21 -10.74
C THR A 41 2.95 -2.74 -10.33
N ILE A 42 3.79 -2.35 -9.37
CA ILE A 42 3.85 -0.98 -8.88
C ILE A 42 5.26 -0.46 -9.07
N PHE A 43 5.38 0.67 -9.77
CA PHE A 43 6.62 1.41 -9.86
C PHE A 43 6.63 2.52 -8.80
N LEU A 44 7.66 2.53 -7.98
CA LEU A 44 7.88 3.56 -6.99
C LEU A 44 8.99 4.45 -7.51
N ILE A 45 8.64 5.66 -7.88
CA ILE A 45 9.54 6.60 -8.54
C ILE A 45 9.81 7.75 -7.59
N ARG A 46 11.07 8.11 -7.44
CA ARG A 46 11.46 9.24 -6.61
C ARG A 46 10.84 10.52 -7.13
N ASP A 47 10.18 11.24 -6.24
CA ASP A 47 9.60 12.54 -6.54
C ASP A 47 9.84 13.45 -5.34
N ASP A 48 10.53 14.55 -5.56
CA ASP A 48 10.87 15.51 -4.51
C ASP A 48 9.79 16.59 -4.34
N LEU A 49 8.71 16.53 -5.13
CA LEU A 49 7.61 17.47 -4.98
C LEU A 49 6.77 17.13 -3.76
N PRO A 50 6.37 18.11 -2.95
CA PRO A 50 5.52 17.84 -1.80
C PRO A 50 4.13 17.46 -2.25
N LYS A 51 3.49 16.58 -1.45
CA LYS A 51 2.09 16.25 -1.63
C LYS A 51 1.24 17.48 -1.30
N THR A 52 0.41 17.92 -2.25
CA THR A 52 -0.37 19.16 -2.11
C THR A 52 -1.86 18.94 -1.90
N GLY A 53 -2.31 17.71 -1.76
CA GLY A 53 -3.72 17.38 -1.55
C GLY A 53 -3.91 15.88 -1.45
N PRO A 54 -5.16 15.41 -1.37
CA PRO A 54 -5.43 13.98 -1.31
C PRO A 54 -4.98 13.28 -2.60
N ALA A 55 -4.62 12.01 -2.49
CA ALA A 55 -4.26 11.21 -3.65
C ALA A 55 -5.45 11.10 -4.60
N ARG A 56 -5.17 11.19 -5.90
CA ARG A 56 -6.22 11.10 -6.94
C ARG A 56 -6.60 9.66 -7.24
N LEU A 57 -5.72 8.72 -6.91
CA LEU A 57 -5.97 7.29 -7.00
C LEU A 57 -5.75 6.68 -5.63
N HIS A 58 -6.61 5.78 -5.23
CA HIS A 58 -6.49 5.03 -3.98
C HIS A 58 -6.32 3.55 -4.29
N ILE A 59 -5.42 2.89 -3.55
CA ILE A 59 -5.35 1.43 -3.52
C ILE A 59 -6.28 0.99 -2.40
N ASP A 60 -7.16 0.05 -2.70
CA ASP A 60 -7.98 -0.63 -1.69
C ASP A 60 -7.39 -1.99 -1.44
N VAL A 61 -7.11 -2.32 -0.18
CA VAL A 61 -6.59 -3.63 0.20
C VAL A 61 -7.60 -4.36 1.06
N ASN A 62 -7.65 -5.68 0.92
CA ASN A 62 -8.52 -6.54 1.71
C ASN A 62 -7.66 -7.48 2.55
N PRO A 63 -8.07 -7.79 3.80
CA PRO A 63 -7.40 -8.83 4.56
C PRO A 63 -7.61 -10.19 3.91
N THR A 64 -6.65 -11.10 4.06
CA THR A 64 -6.74 -12.45 3.49
C THR A 64 -6.60 -13.54 4.54
N ASP A 65 -5.61 -13.45 5.40
CA ASP A 65 -5.29 -14.49 6.38
C ASP A 65 -5.72 -14.13 7.81
N ARG A 66 -6.33 -12.97 8.00
CA ARG A 66 -6.77 -12.48 9.31
C ARG A 66 -7.94 -11.52 9.13
N ASP A 67 -8.60 -11.14 10.22
CA ASP A 67 -9.70 -10.19 10.13
C ASP A 67 -9.18 -8.75 9.98
N GLN A 68 -10.11 -7.82 9.77
CA GLN A 68 -9.76 -6.42 9.54
C GLN A 68 -9.00 -5.80 10.72
N ASP A 69 -9.41 -6.09 11.96
CA ASP A 69 -8.77 -5.49 13.13
C ASP A 69 -7.32 -5.97 13.27
N ALA A 70 -7.08 -7.26 13.08
CA ALA A 70 -5.73 -7.81 13.12
C ALA A 70 -4.88 -7.28 11.96
N GLU A 71 -5.47 -7.14 10.78
CA GLU A 71 -4.77 -6.58 9.63
C GLU A 71 -4.44 -5.11 9.85
N LEU A 72 -5.34 -4.34 10.43
CA LEU A 72 -5.05 -2.94 10.78
C LEU A 72 -3.84 -2.84 11.69
N GLU A 73 -3.77 -3.67 12.73
CA GLU A 73 -2.61 -3.67 13.63
C GLU A 73 -1.32 -4.01 12.88
N ARG A 74 -1.37 -4.98 11.97
CA ARG A 74 -0.21 -5.37 11.17
C ARG A 74 0.27 -4.21 10.29
N LEU A 75 -0.66 -3.51 9.63
CA LEU A 75 -0.31 -2.38 8.77
C LEU A 75 0.26 -1.21 9.56
N LEU A 76 -0.31 -0.92 10.72
CA LEU A 76 0.24 0.13 11.59
C LEU A 76 1.64 -0.21 12.07
N ALA A 77 1.89 -1.48 12.42
CA ALA A 77 3.23 -1.93 12.81
C ALA A 77 4.23 -1.84 11.65
N ALA A 78 3.77 -1.99 10.40
CA ALA A 78 4.62 -1.88 9.22
C ALA A 78 4.95 -0.43 8.84
N GLY A 79 4.26 0.56 9.42
CA GLY A 79 4.55 1.96 9.18
C GLY A 79 3.39 2.80 8.66
N ALA A 80 2.21 2.22 8.49
CA ALA A 80 1.02 2.99 8.12
C ALA A 80 0.53 3.83 9.31
N ARG A 81 -0.27 4.85 9.01
CA ARG A 81 -0.96 5.60 10.05
C ARG A 81 -2.41 5.85 9.63
N LEU A 82 -3.30 5.94 10.60
CA LEU A 82 -4.70 6.29 10.34
C LEU A 82 -4.81 7.76 9.94
N VAL A 83 -5.66 8.05 8.96
CA VAL A 83 -5.91 9.42 8.50
C VAL A 83 -7.41 9.64 8.36
N ASP A 84 -7.82 10.89 8.50
CA ASP A 84 -9.20 11.32 8.30
C ASP A 84 -9.24 12.16 7.02
N ILE A 85 -10.00 11.68 6.04
CA ILE A 85 -10.23 12.40 4.78
C ILE A 85 -11.70 12.78 4.61
N GLY A 86 -12.47 12.79 5.73
CA GLY A 86 -13.88 13.10 5.71
C GLY A 86 -14.79 11.91 5.53
N GLN A 87 -14.29 10.68 5.69
CA GLN A 87 -15.13 9.49 5.61
C GLN A 87 -16.21 9.53 6.71
N PRO A 88 -17.39 8.93 6.44
CA PRO A 88 -18.49 9.00 7.41
C PRO A 88 -18.15 8.24 8.70
N ALA A 89 -18.67 8.72 9.81
CA ALA A 89 -18.56 8.02 11.08
C ALA A 89 -19.23 6.65 10.95
N GLY A 90 -18.56 5.60 11.45
CA GLY A 90 -19.07 4.24 11.34
C GLY A 90 -18.81 3.57 9.99
N ALA A 91 -17.98 4.18 9.13
CA ALA A 91 -17.56 3.54 7.88
C ALA A 91 -16.95 2.17 8.16
N SER A 92 -17.23 1.22 7.28
CA SER A 92 -16.72 -0.15 7.45
C SER A 92 -15.26 -0.31 7.03
N TRP A 93 -14.69 0.71 6.40
CA TRP A 93 -13.28 0.71 5.97
C TRP A 93 -12.46 1.68 6.80
N HIS A 94 -11.16 1.44 6.84
CA HIS A 94 -10.20 2.38 7.43
C HIS A 94 -9.43 3.09 6.35
N VAL A 95 -9.19 4.39 6.53
CA VAL A 95 -8.32 5.15 5.65
C VAL A 95 -6.97 5.29 6.33
N LEU A 96 -5.92 4.93 5.61
CA LEU A 96 -4.55 4.90 6.11
C LEU A 96 -3.67 5.72 5.18
N ALA A 97 -2.50 6.09 5.67
CA ALA A 97 -1.44 6.64 4.84
C ALA A 97 -0.22 5.74 4.94
N ASP A 98 0.47 5.56 3.82
CA ASP A 98 1.76 4.88 3.83
C ASP A 98 2.85 5.79 4.43
N PRO A 99 4.09 5.30 4.60
CA PRO A 99 5.14 6.12 5.22
C PRO A 99 5.44 7.45 4.53
N GLU A 100 5.06 7.59 3.26
CA GLU A 100 5.25 8.84 2.51
C GLU A 100 3.98 9.68 2.42
N GLY A 101 2.92 9.28 3.11
CA GLY A 101 1.67 10.05 3.17
C GLY A 101 0.69 9.76 2.06
N ASN A 102 0.88 8.70 1.27
CA ASN A 102 -0.09 8.31 0.24
C ASN A 102 -1.25 7.57 0.90
N GLU A 103 -2.48 8.05 0.70
CA GLU A 103 -3.67 7.46 1.28
C GLU A 103 -4.05 6.17 0.56
N PHE A 104 -4.49 5.20 1.34
CA PHE A 104 -5.07 3.96 0.83
C PHE A 104 -6.15 3.49 1.82
N CYS A 105 -6.95 2.51 1.42
CA CYS A 105 -8.04 2.02 2.27
C CYS A 105 -7.85 0.55 2.60
N LEU A 106 -8.14 0.20 3.85
CA LEU A 106 -8.26 -1.19 4.29
C LEU A 106 -9.74 -1.52 4.36
N LEU A 107 -10.20 -2.38 3.47
CA LEU A 107 -11.60 -2.79 3.41
C LEU A 107 -11.87 -3.86 4.46
N LYS A 108 -13.16 -4.09 4.74
CA LYS A 108 -13.55 -5.01 5.81
C LYS A 108 -13.55 -6.46 5.35
N HIS A 109 -13.97 -6.71 4.13
CA HIS A 109 -14.22 -8.06 3.65
C HIS A 109 -12.92 -8.85 3.46
N ARG A 110 -12.83 -10.01 4.13
CA ARG A 110 -11.68 -10.89 3.96
C ARG A 110 -11.84 -11.70 2.67
N LEU A 111 -10.78 -11.73 1.87
CA LEU A 111 -10.76 -12.44 0.60
C LEU A 111 -9.82 -13.63 0.71
N ASP A 112 -10.09 -14.67 -0.10
CA ASP A 112 -9.14 -15.77 -0.23
C ASP A 112 -7.88 -15.26 -0.96
N PRO A 113 -6.68 -15.72 -0.55
CA PRO A 113 -5.45 -15.38 -1.27
C PRO A 113 -5.51 -15.88 -2.72
N LEU A 114 -4.88 -15.11 -3.60
CA LEU A 114 -4.75 -15.49 -5.01
C LEU A 114 -3.80 -16.68 -5.20
#